data_81d9b86a500dd11c3c935ad354c13263
#
_entry.id   81d9b86a500dd11c3c935ad354c13263
#
_cell.length_a   1.000
_cell.length_b   1.000
_cell.length_c   1.000
_cell.angle_alpha   90.00
_cell.angle_beta   90.00
_cell.angle_gamma   90.00
#
_symmetry.space_group_name_H-M   'P 1'
#
loop_
_entity.id
_entity.type
_entity.pdbx_description
1 polymer ?
#
loop_
_entity_poly.entity_id
_entity_poly.type
_entity_poly.pdbx_seq_one_letter_code
_entity_poly.pdbx_strand_id
1 'polypeptide(L)'
;AAFALGLGLGSHLTLVLVVPAVFLLVWSRATSGERPRLCPSILLPAAVLFLLGLSVYAYLPAAAWRRPPVNWGNPQTWDGFVWLVTAEPYQHLAFGESLADIPVRSTYWANLLGDQFGWWGLVLALLGVWWGWKRERRIVAFSFLWMILVVIYSFWYNTDDSYVYLIPVFFLLAVWWAMGAQYLLDLTNASRSGWRRVVLVAVLALPIASLALHWQAADL
;
A
#
# COMPACT_ATOMS: atom_id res chain seq x y z
N ALA A 1 -5.21 -10.20 -10.44
CA ALA A 1 -5.28 -9.81 -9.01
C ALA A 1 -4.87 -10.98 -8.10
N ALA A 2 -5.51 -12.18 -8.18
CA ALA A 2 -5.24 -13.30 -7.28
C ALA A 2 -3.77 -13.77 -7.32
N PHE A 3 -3.20 -13.97 -8.50
CA PHE A 3 -1.78 -14.31 -8.67
C PHE A 3 -0.85 -13.25 -8.03
N ALA A 4 -1.11 -11.96 -8.31
CA ALA A 4 -0.31 -10.88 -7.76
C ALA A 4 -0.41 -10.79 -6.23
N LEU A 5 -1.58 -11.11 -5.65
CA LEU A 5 -1.75 -11.18 -4.20
C LEU A 5 -0.92 -12.31 -3.60
N GLY A 6 -0.98 -13.52 -4.20
CA GLY A 6 -0.17 -14.66 -3.74
C GLY A 6 1.33 -14.39 -3.82
N LEU A 7 1.80 -13.85 -4.95
CA LEU A 7 3.20 -13.48 -5.15
C LEU A 7 3.65 -12.39 -4.18
N GLY A 8 2.81 -11.37 -3.98
CA GLY A 8 3.10 -10.26 -3.09
C GLY A 8 3.18 -10.66 -1.61
N LEU A 9 2.37 -11.64 -1.17
CA LEU A 9 2.52 -12.22 0.17
C LEU A 9 3.87 -12.91 0.36
N GLY A 10 4.43 -13.49 -0.72
CA GLY A 10 5.80 -14.02 -0.71
C GLY A 10 6.88 -12.94 -0.61
N SER A 11 6.56 -11.69 -0.94
CA SER A 11 7.46 -10.55 -0.75
C SER A 11 7.32 -9.94 0.64
N HIS A 12 6.09 -9.72 1.11
CA HIS A 12 5.84 -9.11 2.42
C HIS A 12 4.46 -9.51 2.98
N LEU A 13 4.44 -10.06 4.21
CA LEU A 13 3.21 -10.53 4.84
C LEU A 13 2.19 -9.42 5.12
N THR A 14 2.62 -8.18 5.35
CA THR A 14 1.68 -7.06 5.57
C THR A 14 0.76 -6.79 4.39
N LEU A 15 1.05 -7.36 3.21
CA LEU A 15 0.10 -7.30 2.10
C LEU A 15 -1.24 -7.97 2.42
N VAL A 16 -1.31 -8.84 3.43
CA VAL A 16 -2.58 -9.39 3.92
C VAL A 16 -3.58 -8.29 4.32
N LEU A 17 -3.09 -7.13 4.75
CA LEU A 17 -3.91 -5.98 5.13
C LEU A 17 -4.73 -5.39 3.96
N VAL A 18 -4.41 -5.74 2.71
CA VAL A 18 -5.25 -5.35 1.56
C VAL A 18 -6.51 -6.20 1.44
N VAL A 19 -6.51 -7.41 2.01
CA VAL A 19 -7.60 -8.39 1.82
C VAL A 19 -8.97 -7.86 2.27
N PRO A 20 -9.12 -7.23 3.46
CA PRO A 20 -10.40 -6.63 3.86
C PRO A 20 -10.89 -5.56 2.89
N ALA A 21 -9.98 -4.75 2.34
CA ALA A 21 -10.31 -3.70 1.37
C ALA A 21 -10.75 -4.30 0.02
N VAL A 22 -10.10 -5.37 -0.45
CA VAL A 22 -10.52 -6.12 -1.63
C VAL A 22 -11.89 -6.74 -1.42
N PHE A 23 -12.13 -7.32 -0.24
CA PHE A 23 -13.44 -7.86 0.11
C PHE A 23 -14.52 -6.77 0.06
N LEU A 24 -14.28 -5.60 0.65
CA LEU A 24 -15.19 -4.46 0.59
C LEU A 24 -15.49 -4.06 -0.87
N LEU A 25 -14.48 -3.99 -1.72
CA LEU A 25 -14.63 -3.63 -3.13
C LEU A 25 -15.51 -4.65 -3.87
N VAL A 26 -15.26 -5.94 -3.68
CA VAL A 26 -16.04 -7.03 -4.29
C VAL A 26 -17.47 -7.03 -3.78
N TRP A 27 -17.67 -6.87 -2.47
CA TRP A 27 -18.98 -6.80 -1.82
C TRP A 27 -19.80 -5.62 -2.34
N SER A 28 -19.19 -4.43 -2.44
CA SER A 28 -19.88 -3.23 -2.92
C SER A 28 -20.34 -3.34 -4.36
N ARG A 29 -19.67 -4.11 -5.20
CA ARG A 29 -20.14 -4.44 -6.56
C ARG A 29 -21.30 -5.42 -6.55
N ALA A 30 -21.24 -6.40 -5.67
CA ALA A 30 -22.32 -7.39 -5.53
C ALA A 30 -23.66 -6.76 -5.14
N THR A 31 -23.66 -5.73 -4.26
CA THR A 31 -24.86 -5.04 -3.79
C THR A 31 -25.45 -4.05 -4.80
N SER A 32 -24.68 -3.66 -5.83
CA SER A 32 -25.14 -2.70 -6.85
C SER A 32 -25.74 -3.35 -8.10
N GLY A 33 -26.06 -4.64 -8.04
CA GLY A 33 -26.59 -5.39 -9.19
C GLY A 33 -25.55 -5.81 -10.24
N GLU A 34 -24.34 -5.28 -10.19
CA GLU A 34 -23.18 -5.73 -10.93
C GLU A 34 -22.56 -6.96 -10.24
N ARG A 35 -23.38 -8.00 -10.01
CA ARG A 35 -22.94 -9.17 -9.26
C ARG A 35 -21.67 -9.74 -9.90
N PRO A 36 -20.49 -9.64 -9.27
CA PRO A 36 -19.48 -10.61 -9.55
C PRO A 36 -20.13 -11.94 -9.17
N ARG A 37 -20.40 -12.77 -10.16
CA ARG A 37 -20.87 -14.11 -9.89
C ARG A 37 -19.71 -14.81 -9.19
N LEU A 38 -19.71 -14.84 -7.86
CA LEU A 38 -18.81 -15.65 -7.05
C LEU A 38 -19.22 -17.12 -7.27
N CYS A 39 -19.12 -17.55 -8.51
CA CYS A 39 -19.42 -18.93 -8.90
C CYS A 39 -18.11 -19.73 -8.88
N PRO A 40 -18.18 -21.05 -8.70
CA PRO A 40 -17.00 -21.91 -8.69
C PRO A 40 -16.11 -21.73 -9.94
N SER A 41 -16.69 -21.38 -11.09
CA SER A 41 -15.97 -21.11 -12.34
C SER A 41 -15.04 -19.87 -12.27
N ILE A 42 -15.23 -18.97 -11.33
CA ILE A 42 -14.34 -17.80 -11.08
C ILE A 42 -13.47 -18.05 -9.85
N LEU A 43 -14.04 -18.63 -8.79
CA LEU A 43 -13.31 -18.85 -7.54
C LEU A 43 -12.20 -19.88 -7.70
N LEU A 44 -12.44 -20.96 -8.42
CA LEU A 44 -11.45 -22.02 -8.62
C LEU A 44 -10.22 -21.53 -9.40
N PRO A 45 -10.34 -20.88 -10.57
CA PRO A 45 -9.18 -20.28 -11.24
C PRO A 45 -8.48 -19.22 -10.39
N ALA A 46 -9.22 -18.41 -9.63
CA ALA A 46 -8.64 -17.42 -8.74
C ALA A 46 -7.81 -18.07 -7.62
N ALA A 47 -8.32 -19.15 -7.01
CA ALA A 47 -7.58 -19.93 -6.01
C ALA A 47 -6.32 -20.57 -6.59
N VAL A 48 -6.41 -21.18 -7.79
CA VAL A 48 -5.25 -21.76 -8.48
C VAL A 48 -4.19 -20.68 -8.77
N LEU A 49 -4.60 -19.52 -9.29
CA LEU A 49 -3.69 -18.41 -9.55
C LEU A 49 -3.07 -17.87 -8.27
N PHE A 50 -3.83 -17.78 -7.18
CA PHE A 50 -3.33 -17.36 -5.88
C PHE A 50 -2.27 -18.33 -5.36
N LEU A 51 -2.55 -19.65 -5.39
CA LEU A 51 -1.61 -20.68 -4.97
C LEU A 51 -0.37 -20.72 -5.87
N LEU A 52 -0.54 -20.47 -7.16
CA LEU A 52 0.59 -20.34 -8.10
C LEU A 52 1.47 -19.14 -7.73
N GLY A 53 0.88 -18.00 -7.37
CA GLY A 53 1.66 -16.85 -6.86
C GLY A 53 2.37 -17.16 -5.54
N LEU A 54 1.66 -17.85 -4.62
CA LEU A 54 2.19 -18.24 -3.32
C LEU A 54 3.29 -19.31 -3.42
N SER A 55 3.35 -20.06 -4.55
CA SER A 55 4.36 -21.10 -4.76
C SER A 55 5.80 -20.58 -4.76
N VAL A 56 6.02 -19.26 -4.81
CA VAL A 56 7.33 -18.64 -4.60
C VAL A 56 7.97 -19.07 -3.27
N TYR A 57 7.17 -19.38 -2.24
CA TYR A 57 7.67 -19.92 -0.99
C TYR A 57 8.36 -21.29 -1.11
N ALA A 58 8.08 -22.05 -2.19
CA ALA A 58 8.79 -23.31 -2.45
C ALA A 58 10.29 -23.11 -2.71
N TYR A 59 10.70 -21.89 -3.05
CA TYR A 59 12.12 -21.53 -3.16
C TYR A 59 12.85 -21.69 -1.83
N LEU A 60 12.21 -21.43 -0.68
CA LEU A 60 12.83 -21.42 0.63
C LEU A 60 13.42 -22.79 1.01
N PRO A 61 12.67 -23.91 1.00
CA PRO A 61 13.25 -25.21 1.27
C PRO A 61 14.24 -25.63 0.19
N ALA A 62 13.99 -25.31 -1.08
CA ALA A 62 14.91 -25.63 -2.18
C ALA A 62 16.27 -24.91 -2.02
N ALA A 63 16.28 -23.66 -1.58
CA ALA A 63 17.50 -22.93 -1.28
C ALA A 63 18.21 -23.47 -0.03
N ALA A 64 17.46 -23.79 1.02
CA ALA A 64 18.01 -24.31 2.26
C ALA A 64 18.71 -25.68 2.09
N TRP A 65 18.21 -26.53 1.20
CA TRP A 65 18.86 -27.83 0.87
C TRP A 65 20.27 -27.67 0.29
N ARG A 66 20.57 -26.51 -0.33
CA ARG A 66 21.91 -26.21 -0.85
C ARG A 66 22.90 -25.80 0.26
N ARG A 67 22.47 -25.78 1.52
CA ARG A 67 23.26 -25.42 2.71
C ARG A 67 24.01 -24.09 2.52
N PRO A 68 23.30 -22.98 2.26
CA PRO A 68 23.94 -21.68 2.12
C PRO A 68 24.65 -21.28 3.42
N PRO A 69 25.66 -20.40 3.36
CA PRO A 69 26.38 -19.92 4.55
C PRO A 69 25.45 -19.29 5.59
N VAL A 70 24.38 -18.64 5.14
CA VAL A 70 23.30 -18.10 5.98
C VAL A 70 22.01 -18.84 5.62
N ASN A 71 21.49 -19.63 6.56
CA ASN A 71 20.28 -20.40 6.39
C ASN A 71 19.27 -19.99 7.49
N TRP A 72 18.55 -18.88 7.22
CA TRP A 72 17.62 -18.27 8.17
C TRP A 72 16.44 -19.21 8.43
N GLY A 73 16.16 -19.51 9.70
CA GLY A 73 15.04 -20.36 10.11
C GLY A 73 15.11 -21.82 9.67
N ASN A 74 16.16 -22.22 8.93
CA ASN A 74 16.35 -23.58 8.42
C ASN A 74 15.05 -24.22 7.84
N PRO A 75 14.47 -23.68 6.77
CA PRO A 75 13.18 -24.13 6.22
C PRO A 75 13.24 -25.48 5.49
N GLN A 76 14.19 -26.36 5.83
CA GLN A 76 14.24 -27.76 5.39
C GLN A 76 13.22 -28.62 6.15
N THR A 77 12.88 -28.24 7.36
CA THR A 77 11.82 -28.86 8.17
C THR A 77 10.50 -28.13 8.00
N TRP A 78 9.39 -28.81 8.24
CA TRP A 78 8.07 -28.19 8.22
C TRP A 78 7.97 -27.04 9.25
N ASP A 79 8.46 -27.27 10.46
CA ASP A 79 8.46 -26.27 11.53
C ASP A 79 9.28 -25.04 11.17
N GLY A 80 10.51 -25.23 10.65
CA GLY A 80 11.35 -24.13 10.18
C GLY A 80 10.73 -23.37 9.00
N PHE A 81 10.05 -24.08 8.10
CA PHE A 81 9.34 -23.45 7.00
C PHE A 81 8.16 -22.60 7.51
N VAL A 82 7.31 -23.15 8.38
CA VAL A 82 6.17 -22.44 8.97
C VAL A 82 6.67 -21.25 9.78
N TRP A 83 7.67 -21.43 10.63
CA TRP A 83 8.29 -20.37 11.42
C TRP A 83 8.72 -19.17 10.55
N LEU A 84 9.37 -19.46 9.41
CA LEU A 84 9.84 -18.42 8.51
C LEU A 84 8.69 -17.74 7.74
N VAL A 85 7.77 -18.53 7.17
CA VAL A 85 6.68 -18.03 6.33
C VAL A 85 5.64 -17.24 7.14
N THR A 86 5.44 -17.59 8.41
CA THR A 86 4.54 -16.85 9.32
C THR A 86 5.20 -15.65 9.99
N ALA A 87 6.51 -15.43 9.76
CA ALA A 87 7.29 -14.41 10.44
C ALA A 87 7.18 -14.50 11.98
N GLU A 88 7.15 -15.73 12.53
CA GLU A 88 6.96 -15.98 13.95
C GLU A 88 7.90 -15.16 14.86
N PRO A 89 9.21 -14.98 14.53
CA PRO A 89 10.12 -14.17 15.34
C PRO A 89 9.70 -12.72 15.52
N TYR A 90 8.86 -12.20 14.61
CA TYR A 90 8.45 -10.80 14.58
C TYR A 90 7.01 -10.58 15.04
N GLN A 91 6.25 -11.64 15.31
CA GLN A 91 4.84 -11.52 15.70
C GLN A 91 4.66 -10.78 17.03
N HIS A 92 5.61 -10.92 17.97
CA HIS A 92 5.57 -10.24 19.26
C HIS A 92 5.72 -8.70 19.15
N LEU A 93 6.25 -8.20 18.02
CA LEU A 93 6.37 -6.77 17.75
C LEU A 93 5.03 -6.16 17.29
N ALA A 94 4.13 -6.99 16.74
CA ALA A 94 2.82 -6.53 16.30
C ALA A 94 1.99 -6.09 17.51
N PHE A 95 1.51 -4.85 17.49
CA PHE A 95 0.75 -4.23 18.58
C PHE A 95 1.51 -4.15 19.93
N GLY A 96 2.85 -4.19 19.87
CA GLY A 96 3.72 -4.11 21.05
C GLY A 96 4.14 -2.69 21.45
N GLU A 97 3.69 -1.66 20.73
CA GLU A 97 4.08 -0.26 20.97
C GLU A 97 3.45 0.29 22.26
N SER A 98 4.20 1.15 22.96
CA SER A 98 3.74 1.82 24.18
C SER A 98 2.84 3.01 23.86
N LEU A 99 1.78 3.20 24.64
CA LEU A 99 0.94 4.41 24.57
C LEU A 99 1.73 5.69 24.85
N ALA A 100 2.82 5.62 25.62
CA ALA A 100 3.68 6.75 25.93
C ALA A 100 4.42 7.29 24.71
N ASP A 101 4.68 6.47 23.69
CA ASP A 101 5.44 6.83 22.51
C ASP A 101 4.57 7.40 21.37
N ILE A 102 3.23 7.33 21.53
CA ILE A 102 2.26 7.85 20.55
C ILE A 102 2.55 9.29 20.14
N PRO A 103 2.77 10.27 21.05
CA PRO A 103 2.99 11.67 20.64
C PRO A 103 4.26 11.85 19.79
N VAL A 104 5.35 11.19 20.17
CA VAL A 104 6.62 11.25 19.46
C VAL A 104 6.48 10.64 18.06
N ARG A 105 5.90 9.45 17.97
CA ARG A 105 5.68 8.72 16.72
C ARG A 105 4.72 9.48 15.79
N SER A 106 3.65 10.06 16.34
CA SER A 106 2.70 10.88 15.57
C SER A 106 3.37 12.11 14.97
N THR A 107 4.23 12.78 15.73
CA THR A 107 4.98 13.96 15.25
C THR A 107 5.95 13.56 14.14
N TYR A 108 6.70 12.47 14.34
CA TYR A 108 7.62 11.96 13.34
C TYR A 108 6.90 11.62 12.02
N TRP A 109 5.75 10.94 12.10
CA TRP A 109 5.00 10.57 10.91
C TRP A 109 4.36 11.76 10.21
N ALA A 110 3.87 12.76 10.96
CA ALA A 110 3.36 13.99 10.37
C ALA A 110 4.46 14.73 9.59
N ASN A 111 5.67 14.80 10.15
CA ASN A 111 6.82 15.38 9.46
C ASN A 111 7.18 14.58 8.21
N LEU A 112 7.25 13.25 8.32
CA LEU A 112 7.53 12.37 7.18
C LEU A 112 6.54 12.57 6.03
N LEU A 113 5.23 12.70 6.33
CA LEU A 113 4.21 12.99 5.31
C LEU A 113 4.41 14.38 4.70
N GLY A 114 4.74 15.38 5.53
CA GLY A 114 5.05 16.72 5.08
C GLY A 114 6.29 16.76 4.17
N ASP A 115 7.33 16.02 4.53
CA ASP A 115 8.56 15.90 3.74
C ASP A 115 8.33 15.20 2.41
N GLN A 116 7.53 14.12 2.37
CA GLN A 116 7.27 13.35 1.16
C GLN A 116 6.39 14.07 0.13
N PHE A 117 5.35 14.78 0.59
CA PHE A 117 4.33 15.35 -0.30
C PHE A 117 4.30 16.88 -0.27
N GLY A 118 4.94 17.50 0.71
CA GLY A 118 4.67 18.89 1.07
C GLY A 118 3.22 19.08 1.53
N TRP A 119 2.96 20.09 2.31
CA TRP A 119 1.60 20.38 2.81
C TRP A 119 0.60 20.65 1.69
N TRP A 120 1.04 21.28 0.61
CA TRP A 120 0.23 21.51 -0.60
C TRP A 120 -0.12 20.22 -1.34
N GLY A 121 0.80 19.25 -1.38
CA GLY A 121 0.55 17.92 -1.95
C GLY A 121 -0.49 17.16 -1.16
N LEU A 122 -0.48 17.26 0.18
CA LEU A 122 -1.50 16.66 1.04
C LEU A 122 -2.88 17.31 0.82
N VAL A 123 -2.95 18.64 0.67
CA VAL A 123 -4.19 19.34 0.33
C VAL A 123 -4.73 18.86 -1.03
N LEU A 124 -3.85 18.67 -2.00
CA LEU A 124 -4.25 18.17 -3.32
C LEU A 124 -4.73 16.71 -3.26
N ALA A 125 -4.12 15.88 -2.42
CA ALA A 125 -4.59 14.52 -2.17
C ALA A 125 -6.00 14.51 -1.53
N LEU A 126 -6.25 15.37 -0.54
CA LEU A 126 -7.59 15.52 0.06
C LEU A 126 -8.64 15.99 -0.95
N LEU A 127 -8.27 16.91 -1.82
CA LEU A 127 -9.12 17.34 -2.93
C LEU A 127 -9.44 16.18 -3.87
N GLY A 128 -8.44 15.32 -4.13
CA GLY A 128 -8.60 14.10 -4.92
C GLY A 128 -9.54 13.09 -4.28
N VAL A 129 -9.45 12.90 -2.96
CA VAL A 129 -10.41 12.06 -2.21
C VAL A 129 -11.82 12.60 -2.34
N TRP A 130 -12.02 13.91 -2.11
CA TRP A 130 -13.34 14.53 -2.20
C TRP A 130 -13.95 14.39 -3.60
N TRP A 131 -13.16 14.66 -4.66
CA TRP A 131 -13.60 14.53 -6.04
C TRP A 131 -13.85 13.06 -6.44
N GLY A 132 -12.93 12.17 -6.07
CA GLY A 132 -13.03 10.74 -6.31
C GLY A 132 -14.22 10.10 -5.61
N TRP A 133 -14.55 10.56 -4.40
CA TRP A 133 -15.74 10.07 -3.68
C TRP A 133 -17.03 10.29 -4.46
N LYS A 134 -17.11 11.38 -5.21
CA LYS A 134 -18.29 11.68 -6.04
C LYS A 134 -18.36 10.86 -7.32
N ARG A 135 -17.21 10.37 -7.83
CA ARG A 135 -17.13 9.66 -9.11
C ARG A 135 -16.95 8.15 -8.94
N GLU A 136 -16.02 7.76 -8.06
CA GLU A 136 -15.55 6.38 -7.88
C GLU A 136 -15.46 6.03 -6.40
N ARG A 137 -16.55 6.27 -5.65
CA ARG A 137 -16.60 6.08 -4.19
C ARG A 137 -16.08 4.73 -3.72
N ARG A 138 -16.24 3.68 -4.54
CA ARG A 138 -15.79 2.32 -4.20
C ARG A 138 -14.27 2.22 -4.16
N ILE A 139 -13.59 2.87 -5.12
CA ILE A 139 -12.13 2.89 -5.18
C ILE A 139 -11.58 3.73 -4.02
N VAL A 140 -12.21 4.85 -3.72
CA VAL A 140 -11.81 5.69 -2.56
C VAL A 140 -12.03 4.93 -1.26
N ALA A 141 -13.18 4.27 -1.07
CA ALA A 141 -13.45 3.47 0.13
C ALA A 141 -12.46 2.29 0.28
N PHE A 142 -12.15 1.61 -0.82
CA PHE A 142 -11.13 0.56 -0.87
C PHE A 142 -9.77 1.08 -0.43
N SER A 143 -9.29 2.18 -1.06
CA SER A 143 -7.98 2.75 -0.77
C SER A 143 -7.91 3.29 0.66
N PHE A 144 -8.98 3.90 1.15
CA PHE A 144 -9.07 4.43 2.49
C PHE A 144 -9.04 3.32 3.55
N LEU A 145 -9.80 2.24 3.36
CA LEU A 145 -9.77 1.10 4.29
C LEU A 145 -8.39 0.44 4.32
N TRP A 146 -7.77 0.21 3.16
CA TRP A 146 -6.42 -0.35 3.11
C TRP A 146 -5.41 0.55 3.80
N MET A 147 -5.46 1.86 3.53
CA MET A 147 -4.58 2.84 4.17
C MET A 147 -4.73 2.84 5.69
N ILE A 148 -5.98 2.85 6.23
CA ILE A 148 -6.22 2.79 7.67
C ILE A 148 -5.61 1.53 8.29
N LEU A 149 -5.81 0.37 7.68
CA LEU A 149 -5.28 -0.89 8.21
C LEU A 149 -3.75 -0.89 8.24
N VAL A 150 -3.11 -0.37 7.19
CA VAL A 150 -1.65 -0.24 7.14
C VAL A 150 -1.16 0.76 8.19
N VAL A 151 -1.81 1.92 8.32
CA VAL A 151 -1.46 2.94 9.32
C VAL A 151 -1.56 2.38 10.73
N ILE A 152 -2.68 1.70 11.06
CA ILE A 152 -2.87 1.10 12.39
C ILE A 152 -1.77 0.05 12.65
N TYR A 153 -1.54 -0.86 11.72
CA TYR A 153 -0.51 -1.88 11.88
C TYR A 153 0.87 -1.26 12.10
N SER A 154 1.28 -0.36 11.20
CA SER A 154 2.58 0.28 11.25
C SER A 154 2.76 1.13 12.51
N PHE A 155 1.71 1.83 12.95
CA PHE A 155 1.74 2.68 14.14
C PHE A 155 1.98 1.88 15.43
N TRP A 156 1.38 0.69 15.52
CA TRP A 156 1.47 -0.18 16.69
C TRP A 156 2.58 -1.24 16.61
N TYR A 157 3.32 -1.27 15.49
CA TYR A 157 4.45 -2.19 15.32
C TYR A 157 5.67 -1.64 16.05
N ASN A 158 6.15 -2.38 17.06
CA ASN A 158 7.20 -1.92 17.99
C ASN A 158 8.60 -2.10 17.38
N THR A 159 8.95 -1.21 16.44
CA THR A 159 10.29 -1.03 15.87
C THR A 159 10.53 0.42 15.52
N ASP A 160 11.79 0.85 15.55
CA ASP A 160 12.17 2.23 15.21
C ASP A 160 11.90 2.55 13.73
N ASP A 161 12.00 1.53 12.87
CA ASP A 161 11.82 1.63 11.41
C ASP A 161 10.40 1.27 10.93
N SER A 162 9.41 1.25 11.82
CA SER A 162 8.02 0.89 11.47
C SER A 162 7.42 1.77 10.36
N TYR A 163 7.99 2.94 10.11
CA TYR A 163 7.58 3.83 9.01
C TYR A 163 7.78 3.22 7.62
N VAL A 164 8.65 2.23 7.45
CA VAL A 164 8.84 1.55 6.15
C VAL A 164 7.57 0.82 5.70
N TYR A 165 6.70 0.43 6.64
CA TYR A 165 5.41 -0.16 6.32
C TYR A 165 4.41 0.84 5.74
N LEU A 166 4.69 2.16 5.77
CA LEU A 166 3.85 3.21 5.17
C LEU A 166 4.00 3.32 3.65
N ILE A 167 4.87 2.55 3.00
CA ILE A 167 5.04 2.58 1.53
C ILE A 167 3.68 2.46 0.80
N PRO A 168 2.75 1.54 1.17
CA PRO A 168 1.43 1.50 0.54
C PRO A 168 0.61 2.77 0.79
N VAL A 169 0.77 3.43 1.93
CA VAL A 169 0.10 4.70 2.26
C VAL A 169 0.59 5.81 1.32
N PHE A 170 1.90 5.92 1.13
CA PHE A 170 2.48 6.90 0.20
C PHE A 170 2.00 6.66 -1.23
N PHE A 171 1.95 5.40 -1.66
CA PHE A 171 1.39 5.05 -2.97
C PHE A 171 -0.08 5.50 -3.11
N LEU A 172 -0.91 5.24 -2.11
CA LEU A 172 -2.32 5.62 -2.13
C LEU A 172 -2.50 7.15 -2.09
N LEU A 173 -1.68 7.85 -1.31
CA LEU A 173 -1.66 9.32 -1.30
C LEU A 173 -1.25 9.90 -2.65
N ALA A 174 -0.28 9.28 -3.34
CA ALA A 174 0.10 9.69 -4.70
C ALA A 174 -1.06 9.47 -5.71
N VAL A 175 -1.82 8.38 -5.58
CA VAL A 175 -3.03 8.16 -6.39
C VAL A 175 -4.08 9.24 -6.10
N TRP A 176 -4.34 9.56 -4.84
CA TRP A 176 -5.28 10.62 -4.46
C TRP A 176 -4.80 11.99 -4.94
N TRP A 177 -3.51 12.25 -4.84
CA TRP A 177 -2.88 13.44 -5.39
C TRP A 177 -3.13 13.57 -6.91
N ALA A 178 -2.92 12.47 -7.67
CA ALA A 178 -3.19 12.43 -9.10
C ALA A 178 -4.68 12.68 -9.43
N MET A 179 -5.60 12.17 -8.60
CA MET A 179 -7.04 12.46 -8.73
C MET A 179 -7.34 13.94 -8.48
N GLY A 180 -6.69 14.57 -7.50
CA GLY A 180 -6.82 16.01 -7.25
C GLY A 180 -6.26 16.86 -8.39
N ALA A 181 -5.12 16.45 -8.94
CA ALA A 181 -4.54 17.09 -10.11
C ALA A 181 -5.47 16.99 -11.34
N GLN A 182 -6.07 15.81 -11.55
CA GLN A 182 -7.06 15.62 -12.63
C GLN A 182 -8.27 16.53 -12.44
N TYR A 183 -8.77 16.68 -11.21
CA TYR A 183 -9.87 17.61 -10.93
C TYR A 183 -9.51 19.06 -11.31
N LEU A 184 -8.32 19.54 -10.94
CA LEU A 184 -7.87 20.89 -11.33
C LEU A 184 -7.77 21.05 -12.85
N LEU A 185 -7.28 20.03 -13.55
CA LEU A 185 -7.20 20.02 -15.01
C LEU A 185 -8.60 20.06 -15.65
N ASP A 186 -9.56 19.30 -15.08
CA ASP A 186 -10.96 19.31 -15.56
C ASP A 186 -11.63 20.68 -15.40
N LEU A 187 -11.36 21.37 -14.29
CA LEU A 187 -11.85 22.75 -14.08
C LEU A 187 -11.33 23.72 -15.15
N THR A 188 -10.11 23.50 -15.64
CA THR A 188 -9.49 24.37 -16.64
C THR A 188 -9.90 24.04 -18.07
N ASN A 189 -10.55 22.88 -18.33
CA ASN A 189 -11.03 22.52 -19.67
C ASN A 189 -12.11 23.47 -20.19
N ALA A 190 -12.88 24.10 -19.30
CA ALA A 190 -13.90 25.09 -19.65
C ALA A 190 -13.32 26.50 -19.89
N SER A 191 -12.04 26.74 -19.56
CA SER A 191 -11.38 28.03 -19.71
C SER A 191 -10.34 28.01 -20.83
N ARG A 192 -10.01 29.23 -21.33
CA ARG A 192 -9.03 29.42 -22.42
C ARG A 192 -7.72 28.66 -22.13
N SER A 193 -7.12 28.07 -23.15
CA SER A 193 -5.98 27.12 -23.13
C SER A 193 -4.74 27.49 -22.26
N GLY A 194 -4.59 28.76 -21.86
CA GLY A 194 -3.47 29.22 -21.04
C GLY A 194 -3.46 28.64 -19.63
N TRP A 195 -4.58 28.66 -18.92
CA TRP A 195 -4.68 28.17 -17.54
C TRP A 195 -4.42 26.67 -17.41
N ARG A 196 -4.86 25.90 -18.40
CA ARG A 196 -4.60 24.44 -18.40
C ARG A 196 -3.09 24.15 -18.44
N ARG A 197 -2.33 24.91 -19.23
CA ARG A 197 -0.87 24.76 -19.28
C ARG A 197 -0.21 25.12 -17.96
N VAL A 198 -0.66 26.21 -17.32
CA VAL A 198 -0.14 26.62 -16.00
C VAL A 198 -0.40 25.53 -14.95
N VAL A 199 -1.62 24.99 -14.87
CA VAL A 199 -1.94 23.90 -13.93
C VAL A 199 -1.12 22.65 -14.24
N LEU A 200 -0.98 22.26 -15.52
CA LEU A 200 -0.19 21.11 -15.91
C LEU A 200 1.28 21.26 -15.48
N VAL A 201 1.87 22.43 -15.75
CA VAL A 201 3.25 22.71 -15.35
C VAL A 201 3.40 22.69 -13.82
N ALA A 202 2.48 23.30 -13.07
CA ALA A 202 2.52 23.30 -11.62
C ALA A 202 2.40 21.87 -11.05
N VAL A 203 1.48 21.07 -11.59
CA VAL A 203 1.30 19.65 -11.18
C VAL A 203 2.55 18.83 -11.47
N LEU A 204 3.20 18.99 -12.62
CA LEU A 204 4.42 18.26 -12.96
C LEU A 204 5.65 18.78 -12.22
N ALA A 205 5.69 20.06 -11.88
CA ALA A 205 6.82 20.66 -11.16
C ALA A 205 6.93 20.14 -9.71
N LEU A 206 5.80 19.82 -9.06
CA LEU A 206 5.80 19.36 -7.66
C LEU A 206 6.62 18.07 -7.43
N PRO A 207 6.38 16.96 -8.16
CA PRO A 207 7.16 15.74 -7.97
C PRO A 207 8.63 15.91 -8.41
N ILE A 208 8.89 16.74 -9.44
CA ILE A 208 10.26 17.04 -9.89
C ILE A 208 11.01 17.82 -8.81
N ALA A 209 10.36 18.85 -8.23
CA ALA A 209 10.96 19.62 -7.14
C ALA A 209 11.20 18.74 -5.90
N SER A 210 10.23 17.89 -5.52
CA SER A 210 10.41 16.94 -4.43
C SER A 210 11.60 16.01 -4.68
N LEU A 211 11.71 15.43 -5.88
CA LEU A 211 12.84 14.60 -6.26
C LEU A 211 14.18 15.36 -6.15
N ALA A 212 14.24 16.60 -6.65
CA ALA A 212 15.46 17.42 -6.61
C ALA A 212 15.87 17.79 -5.19
N LEU A 213 14.90 18.10 -4.31
CA LEU A 213 15.16 18.46 -2.91
C LEU A 213 15.64 17.26 -2.07
N HIS A 214 15.16 16.07 -2.37
CA HIS A 214 15.49 14.86 -1.59
C HIS A 214 16.55 13.98 -2.24
N TRP A 215 17.08 14.39 -3.40
CA TRP A 215 18.08 13.60 -4.13
C TRP A 215 19.31 13.26 -3.30
N GLN A 216 19.85 14.25 -2.58
CA GLN A 216 21.04 14.06 -1.75
C GLN A 216 20.76 13.17 -0.52
N ALA A 217 19.56 13.17 0.00
CA ALA A 217 19.17 12.31 1.12
C ALA A 217 18.95 10.85 0.71
N ALA A 218 18.71 10.61 -0.58
CA ALA A 218 18.55 9.25 -1.15
C ALA A 218 19.86 8.64 -1.69
N ASP A 219 20.93 9.45 -1.78
CA ASP A 219 22.27 9.03 -2.22
C ASP A 219 23.03 8.51 -0.98
N LEU A 220 22.91 7.19 -0.74
CA LEU A 220 23.57 6.44 0.36
C LEU A 220 24.89 5.84 -0.10
#